data_60c920433fd3cf2e8a0976cd3e039809
#
_entry.id   60c920433fd3cf2e8a0976cd3e039809
#
_cell.length_a   1.000
_cell.length_b   1.000
_cell.length_c   1.000
_cell.angle_alpha   90.00
_cell.angle_beta   90.00
_cell.angle_gamma   90.00
#
_symmetry.space_group_name_H-M   'P 1'
#
loop_
_entity.id
_entity.type
_entity.pdbx_description
1 polymer ?
#
loop_
_entity_poly.entity_id
_entity_poly.type
_entity_poly.pdbx_seq_one_letter_code
_entity_poly.pdbx_strand_id
1 'polypeptide(L)'
;MAIETLTEGGFNALPGKTLGNQFNYFSGTDSDRAADLQKMLDNGNVKAIFCARGGYGMGRIIDQINFKRFRKHPKWIIGFSDITVLQTHLLSRYKIASLHAPMAAAFNDGESGNEYICSLHNALLGRKANYTAAGDDYNRSGKASGMLAGGNLSLLAHLIGTKSDIKTKDKILFIEDVGEYIYNVDRMMYQLKRSGKLKDLAGLIVGRFTEPKDTVIPFGQDTEEVIRDIVKEYNYPVCFNFPVSHDKENYALKIGVHYKLAVSETMTHLKELSEKKS
;
A
#
# COMPACT_ATOMS: atom_id res chain seq x y z
N MET A 1 13.34 19.96 1.05
CA MET A 1 11.94 19.83 1.55
C MET A 1 11.69 18.51 2.30
N ALA A 2 11.56 17.29 1.69
CA ALA A 2 11.27 16.08 2.49
C ALA A 2 12.29 15.76 3.59
N ILE A 3 13.59 15.90 3.33
CA ILE A 3 14.64 15.70 4.34
C ILE A 3 14.52 16.73 5.46
N GLU A 4 14.28 17.98 5.14
CA GLU A 4 14.10 19.08 6.10
C GLU A 4 12.89 18.81 6.99
N THR A 5 11.72 18.49 6.40
CA THR A 5 10.49 18.18 7.14
C THR A 5 10.68 16.98 8.07
N LEU A 6 11.37 15.92 7.62
CA LEU A 6 11.69 14.79 8.46
C LEU A 6 12.64 15.18 9.60
N THR A 7 13.61 16.06 9.34
CA THR A 7 14.55 16.56 10.35
C THR A 7 13.85 17.44 11.38
N GLU A 8 12.97 18.33 10.95
CA GLU A 8 12.10 19.14 11.82
C GLU A 8 11.17 18.26 12.66
N GLY A 9 10.73 17.13 12.11
CA GLY A 9 9.98 16.08 12.82
C GLY A 9 10.82 15.23 13.79
N GLY A 10 12.11 15.53 13.96
CA GLY A 10 13.02 14.85 14.89
C GLY A 10 13.67 13.58 14.34
N PHE A 11 13.64 13.35 13.02
CA PHE A 11 14.26 12.20 12.37
C PHE A 11 15.61 12.58 11.73
N ASN A 12 16.62 11.72 11.88
CA ASN A 12 17.88 11.83 11.15
C ASN A 12 17.78 11.11 9.82
N ALA A 13 17.76 11.86 8.71
CA ALA A 13 17.70 11.31 7.37
C ALA A 13 19.10 10.94 6.85
N LEU A 14 19.26 9.70 6.39
CA LEU A 14 20.46 9.22 5.71
C LEU A 14 20.11 8.95 4.25
N PRO A 15 20.52 9.81 3.28
CA PRO A 15 20.23 9.60 1.86
C PRO A 15 20.86 8.30 1.33
N GLY A 16 20.09 7.57 0.50
CA GLY A 16 20.60 6.46 -0.28
C GLY A 16 21.47 6.95 -1.44
N LYS A 17 22.36 6.09 -1.93
CA LYS A 17 23.29 6.42 -3.02
C LYS A 17 22.59 6.68 -4.36
N THR A 18 21.47 6.01 -4.60
CA THR A 18 20.74 6.10 -5.86
C THR A 18 19.74 7.26 -5.89
N LEU A 19 19.61 7.99 -4.79
CA LEU A 19 18.75 9.16 -4.71
C LEU A 19 19.24 10.26 -5.63
N GLY A 20 18.37 10.72 -6.56
CA GLY A 20 18.72 11.76 -7.55
C GLY A 20 19.49 11.25 -8.77
N ASN A 21 19.89 9.98 -8.80
CA ASN A 21 20.53 9.41 -9.99
C ASN A 21 19.49 9.11 -11.08
N GLN A 22 19.97 9.11 -12.33
CA GLN A 22 19.20 8.73 -13.49
C GLN A 22 19.96 7.74 -14.37
N PHE A 23 19.34 6.62 -14.67
CA PHE A 23 19.79 5.63 -15.63
C PHE A 23 18.60 5.17 -16.48
N ASN A 24 18.41 5.79 -17.66
CA ASN A 24 17.19 5.64 -18.44
C ASN A 24 15.94 5.95 -17.59
N TYR A 25 15.06 4.97 -17.42
CA TYR A 25 13.83 5.07 -16.63
C TYR A 25 14.06 4.93 -15.11
N PHE A 26 15.24 4.49 -14.68
CA PHE A 26 15.53 4.09 -13.30
C PHE A 26 16.48 5.07 -12.60
N SER A 27 16.59 4.96 -11.28
CA SER A 27 17.57 5.70 -10.46
C SER A 27 18.95 5.04 -10.40
N GLY A 28 19.25 4.11 -11.29
CA GLY A 28 20.48 3.33 -11.39
C GLY A 28 20.25 1.98 -12.04
N THR A 29 21.32 1.22 -12.26
CA THR A 29 21.21 -0.17 -12.71
C THR A 29 20.49 -1.03 -11.66
N ASP A 30 19.99 -2.21 -12.05
CA ASP A 30 19.38 -3.14 -11.09
C ASP A 30 20.36 -3.49 -9.95
N SER A 31 21.65 -3.65 -10.27
CA SER A 31 22.70 -3.90 -9.28
C SER A 31 22.90 -2.74 -8.31
N ASP A 32 22.93 -1.48 -8.80
CA ASP A 32 23.09 -0.30 -7.95
C ASP A 32 21.91 -0.14 -6.99
N ARG A 33 20.69 -0.28 -7.50
CA ARG A 33 19.45 -0.17 -6.72
C ARG A 33 19.34 -1.28 -5.67
N ALA A 34 19.68 -2.53 -6.05
CA ALA A 34 19.70 -3.65 -5.12
C ALA A 34 20.75 -3.46 -4.03
N ALA A 35 21.97 -3.03 -4.39
CA ALA A 35 23.06 -2.79 -3.44
C ALA A 35 22.74 -1.66 -2.46
N ASP A 36 22.11 -0.57 -2.93
CA ASP A 36 21.73 0.55 -2.08
C ASP A 36 20.63 0.15 -1.08
N LEU A 37 19.57 -0.53 -1.56
CA LEU A 37 18.53 -1.07 -0.67
C LEU A 37 19.13 -2.07 0.33
N GLN A 38 19.98 -3.00 -0.12
CA GLN A 38 20.63 -3.97 0.75
C GLN A 38 21.43 -3.31 1.86
N LYS A 39 22.20 -2.26 1.53
CA LYS A 39 22.97 -1.49 2.51
C LYS A 39 22.08 -0.89 3.59
N MET A 40 20.93 -0.31 3.21
CA MET A 40 19.99 0.25 4.18
C MET A 40 19.28 -0.83 5.02
N LEU A 41 18.93 -1.97 4.43
CA LEU A 41 18.36 -3.10 5.15
C LEU A 41 19.32 -3.67 6.19
N ASP A 42 20.63 -3.73 5.87
CA ASP A 42 21.66 -4.30 6.74
C ASP A 42 22.21 -3.33 7.79
N ASN A 43 21.99 -2.04 7.65
CA ASN A 43 22.49 -1.03 8.58
C ASN A 43 21.66 -1.03 9.88
N GLY A 44 22.24 -1.46 11.00
CA GLY A 44 21.58 -1.54 12.30
C GLY A 44 21.16 -0.18 12.90
N ASN A 45 21.75 0.93 12.44
CA ASN A 45 21.41 2.28 12.89
C ASN A 45 20.16 2.83 12.18
N VAL A 46 19.82 2.30 10.98
CA VAL A 46 18.61 2.68 10.25
C VAL A 46 17.40 2.02 10.92
N LYS A 47 16.40 2.82 11.31
CA LYS A 47 15.15 2.36 11.94
C LYS A 47 13.98 2.29 10.98
N ALA A 48 14.04 3.07 9.89
CA ALA A 48 13.06 3.08 8.83
C ALA A 48 13.72 3.31 7.47
N ILE A 49 13.22 2.71 6.41
CA ILE A 49 13.61 3.00 5.04
C ILE A 49 12.41 3.69 4.37
N PHE A 50 12.58 4.97 4.10
CA PHE A 50 11.58 5.81 3.46
C PHE A 50 11.89 5.88 1.96
N CYS A 51 11.02 5.26 1.14
CA CYS A 51 11.18 5.28 -0.30
C CYS A 51 10.88 6.68 -0.84
N ALA A 52 11.79 7.24 -1.61
CA ALA A 52 11.64 8.59 -2.14
C ALA A 52 10.51 8.68 -3.18
N ARG A 53 10.33 7.62 -3.96
CA ARG A 53 9.34 7.51 -5.03
C ARG A 53 8.99 6.05 -5.30
N GLY A 54 7.77 5.80 -5.85
CA GLY A 54 7.40 4.54 -6.49
C GLY A 54 8.04 4.40 -7.89
N GLY A 55 7.23 4.42 -8.92
CA GLY A 55 7.67 4.25 -10.30
C GLY A 55 7.60 2.80 -10.75
N TYR A 56 8.73 2.21 -11.18
CA TYR A 56 8.80 0.83 -11.65
C TYR A 56 10.17 0.22 -11.35
N GLY A 57 10.19 -1.07 -11.04
CA GLY A 57 11.43 -1.84 -11.04
C GLY A 57 11.75 -2.58 -9.75
N MET A 58 10.91 -2.50 -8.70
CA MET A 58 11.12 -3.29 -7.49
C MET A 58 11.05 -4.80 -7.80
N GLY A 59 10.14 -5.21 -8.68
CA GLY A 59 10.02 -6.60 -9.14
C GLY A 59 11.28 -7.16 -9.81
N ARG A 60 12.14 -6.30 -10.38
CA ARG A 60 13.39 -6.69 -11.02
C ARG A 60 14.50 -7.05 -10.02
N ILE A 61 14.45 -6.47 -8.83
CA ILE A 61 15.53 -6.59 -7.84
C ILE A 61 15.13 -7.39 -6.59
N ILE A 62 13.85 -7.64 -6.36
CA ILE A 62 13.36 -8.23 -5.11
C ILE A 62 14.01 -9.59 -4.79
N ASP A 63 14.25 -10.43 -5.80
CA ASP A 63 14.87 -11.74 -5.61
C ASP A 63 16.39 -11.67 -5.42
N GLN A 64 17.03 -10.52 -5.65
CA GLN A 64 18.45 -10.28 -5.41
C GLN A 64 18.73 -9.85 -3.95
N ILE A 65 17.71 -9.45 -3.21
CA ILE A 65 17.84 -8.92 -1.85
C ILE A 65 17.97 -10.06 -0.83
N ASN A 66 18.96 -9.93 0.05
CA ASN A 66 19.16 -10.84 1.17
C ASN A 66 18.53 -10.27 2.47
N PHE A 67 17.43 -10.85 2.89
CA PHE A 67 16.69 -10.41 4.08
C PHE A 67 17.18 -11.03 5.40
N LYS A 68 18.27 -11.80 5.44
CA LYS A 68 18.71 -12.51 6.68
C LYS A 68 18.94 -11.57 7.85
N ARG A 69 19.66 -10.43 7.64
CA ARG A 69 19.92 -9.45 8.70
C ARG A 69 18.67 -8.65 9.05
N PHE A 70 17.94 -8.20 8.04
CA PHE A 70 16.68 -7.47 8.21
C PHE A 70 15.65 -8.25 9.05
N ARG A 71 15.52 -9.56 8.85
CA ARG A 71 14.59 -10.41 9.62
C ARG A 71 14.92 -10.50 11.10
N LYS A 72 16.21 -10.36 11.48
CA LYS A 72 16.65 -10.35 12.90
C LYS A 72 16.39 -8.99 13.54
N HIS A 73 16.45 -7.94 12.77
CA HIS A 73 16.29 -6.55 13.23
C HIS A 73 15.40 -5.80 12.23
N PRO A 74 14.09 -6.11 12.20
CA PRO A 74 13.17 -5.49 11.25
C PRO A 74 13.06 -3.99 11.51
N LYS A 75 12.84 -3.25 10.44
CA LYS A 75 12.62 -1.81 10.42
C LYS A 75 11.48 -1.47 9.49
N TRP A 76 10.86 -0.33 9.66
CA TRP A 76 9.79 0.10 8.78
C TRP A 76 10.28 0.25 7.34
N ILE A 77 9.55 -0.35 6.41
CA ILE A 77 9.63 -0.05 4.98
C ILE A 77 8.43 0.81 4.64
N ILE A 78 8.66 2.02 4.15
CA ILE A 78 7.65 3.06 3.96
C ILE A 78 7.56 3.43 2.49
N GLY A 79 6.37 3.42 1.95
CA GLY A 79 6.08 3.78 0.57
C GLY A 79 4.81 3.11 0.06
N PHE A 80 4.48 3.34 -1.20
CA PHE A 80 3.33 2.77 -1.88
C PHE A 80 3.63 2.59 -3.39
N SER A 81 2.64 2.29 -4.23
CA SER A 81 2.87 2.07 -5.65
C SER A 81 3.78 0.86 -5.90
N ASP A 82 4.88 0.98 -6.65
CA ASP A 82 5.86 -0.10 -6.92
C ASP A 82 6.43 -0.74 -5.64
N ILE A 83 6.42 -0.03 -4.52
CA ILE A 83 6.86 -0.54 -3.22
C ILE A 83 5.93 -1.63 -2.68
N THR A 84 4.72 -1.75 -3.22
CA THR A 84 3.81 -2.88 -2.95
C THR A 84 4.50 -4.24 -3.14
N VAL A 85 5.40 -4.37 -4.13
CA VAL A 85 6.17 -5.61 -4.36
C VAL A 85 7.00 -5.99 -3.14
N LEU A 86 7.73 -5.02 -2.56
CA LEU A 86 8.54 -5.26 -1.36
C LEU A 86 7.67 -5.52 -0.13
N GLN A 87 6.60 -4.75 0.05
CA GLN A 87 5.68 -4.89 1.18
C GLN A 87 4.99 -6.25 1.20
N THR A 88 4.46 -6.69 0.05
CA THR A 88 3.85 -8.01 -0.10
C THR A 88 4.85 -9.14 0.06
N HIS A 89 6.09 -8.98 -0.42
CA HIS A 89 7.16 -9.93 -0.21
C HIS A 89 7.48 -10.11 1.29
N LEU A 90 7.63 -9.00 2.02
CA LEU A 90 7.89 -9.02 3.47
C LEU A 90 6.75 -9.69 4.24
N LEU A 91 5.50 -9.36 3.91
CA LEU A 91 4.33 -9.97 4.54
C LEU A 91 4.22 -11.45 4.23
N SER A 92 4.35 -11.83 2.97
CA SER A 92 4.14 -13.21 2.51
C SER A 92 5.22 -14.16 3.03
N ARG A 93 6.49 -13.76 2.90
CA ARG A 93 7.63 -14.61 3.22
C ARG A 93 8.04 -14.59 4.68
N TYR A 94 7.90 -13.44 5.33
CA TYR A 94 8.52 -13.23 6.65
C TYR A 94 7.54 -12.80 7.73
N LYS A 95 6.29 -12.50 7.39
CA LYS A 95 5.28 -11.98 8.33
C LYS A 95 5.72 -10.67 9.00
N ILE A 96 6.52 -9.88 8.31
CA ILE A 96 7.01 -8.60 8.77
C ILE A 96 6.08 -7.50 8.25
N ALA A 97 5.65 -6.64 9.15
CA ALA A 97 4.81 -5.49 8.85
C ALA A 97 5.60 -4.41 8.07
N SER A 98 4.89 -3.64 7.27
CA SER A 98 5.40 -2.49 6.52
C SER A 98 4.37 -1.37 6.50
N LEU A 99 4.71 -0.21 5.95
CA LEU A 99 3.87 0.97 5.98
C LEU A 99 3.59 1.46 4.55
N HIS A 100 2.35 1.24 4.07
CA HIS A 100 1.84 1.94 2.91
C HIS A 100 1.55 3.37 3.33
N ALA A 101 2.24 4.34 2.75
CA ALA A 101 2.14 5.72 3.21
C ALA A 101 2.67 6.71 2.16
N PRO A 102 2.31 8.01 2.25
CA PRO A 102 2.89 9.05 1.40
C PRO A 102 4.41 8.97 1.34
N MET A 103 4.98 9.21 0.17
CA MET A 103 6.42 9.23 -0.09
C MET A 103 6.95 10.68 -0.20
N ALA A 104 8.26 10.84 -0.47
CA ALA A 104 8.92 12.13 -0.41
C ALA A 104 8.29 13.24 -1.28
N ALA A 105 7.66 12.88 -2.40
CA ALA A 105 6.96 13.85 -3.25
C ALA A 105 5.82 14.58 -2.53
N ALA A 106 5.11 13.90 -1.64
CA ALA A 106 3.99 14.49 -0.90
C ALA A 106 4.40 15.64 0.04
N PHE A 107 5.69 15.73 0.39
CA PHE A 107 6.22 16.83 1.22
C PHE A 107 6.54 18.11 0.42
N ASN A 108 6.49 18.05 -0.92
CA ASN A 108 6.81 19.18 -1.78
C ASN A 108 5.62 20.13 -1.98
N ASP A 109 4.41 19.71 -1.67
CA ASP A 109 3.19 20.44 -1.97
C ASP A 109 2.84 21.54 -0.95
N GLY A 110 3.76 21.85 -0.01
CA GLY A 110 3.55 22.86 1.03
C GLY A 110 2.54 22.46 2.11
N GLU A 111 2.04 21.25 2.09
CA GLU A 111 1.01 20.72 2.98
C GLU A 111 1.57 19.76 4.03
N SER A 112 2.77 20.02 4.53
CA SER A 112 3.45 19.15 5.51
C SER A 112 2.65 18.90 6.81
N GLY A 113 1.65 19.73 7.08
CA GLY A 113 0.74 19.60 8.23
C GLY A 113 -0.59 18.93 7.91
N ASN A 114 -0.84 18.45 6.70
CA ASN A 114 -2.10 17.79 6.38
C ASN A 114 -2.27 16.48 7.16
N GLU A 115 -3.51 16.00 7.28
CA GLU A 115 -3.84 14.82 8.08
C GLU A 115 -3.14 13.54 7.58
N TYR A 116 -2.83 13.42 6.29
CA TYR A 116 -2.19 12.25 5.68
C TYR A 116 -0.71 12.19 6.05
N ILE A 117 0.00 13.30 5.98
CA ILE A 117 1.40 13.41 6.47
C ILE A 117 1.45 13.23 8.00
N CYS A 118 0.49 13.82 8.73
CA CYS A 118 0.35 13.58 10.16
C CYS A 118 0.09 12.11 10.49
N SER A 119 -0.66 11.39 9.65
CA SER A 119 -0.90 9.95 9.84
C SER A 119 0.39 9.13 9.72
N LEU A 120 1.27 9.47 8.77
CA LEU A 120 2.60 8.87 8.64
C LEU A 120 3.46 9.17 9.88
N HIS A 121 3.53 10.43 10.31
CA HIS A 121 4.28 10.81 11.50
C HIS A 121 3.78 10.07 12.76
N ASN A 122 2.47 9.98 12.94
CA ASN A 122 1.86 9.23 14.03
C ASN A 122 2.22 7.74 13.98
N ALA A 123 2.21 7.13 12.79
CA ALA A 123 2.60 5.73 12.62
C ALA A 123 4.06 5.48 13.01
N LEU A 124 4.98 6.39 12.64
CA LEU A 124 6.41 6.33 12.99
C LEU A 124 6.65 6.50 14.49
N LEU A 125 5.83 7.28 15.19
CA LEU A 125 5.84 7.42 16.65
C LEU A 125 5.16 6.25 17.38
N GLY A 126 4.75 5.19 16.67
CA GLY A 126 4.09 4.02 17.25
C GLY A 126 2.64 4.25 17.67
N ARG A 127 2.01 5.37 17.29
CA ARG A 127 0.60 5.64 17.57
C ARG A 127 -0.27 4.73 16.73
N LYS A 128 -1.43 4.35 17.27
CA LYS A 128 -2.40 3.50 16.58
C LYS A 128 -3.20 4.30 15.56
N ALA A 129 -3.41 3.70 14.40
CA ALA A 129 -4.25 4.26 13.37
C ALA A 129 -5.73 4.23 13.81
N ASN A 130 -6.43 5.33 13.57
CA ASN A 130 -7.88 5.45 13.76
C ASN A 130 -8.38 6.46 12.72
N TYR A 131 -8.88 5.94 11.61
CA TYR A 131 -9.28 6.72 10.45
C TYR A 131 -10.77 6.67 10.25
N THR A 132 -11.32 7.77 9.78
CA THR A 132 -12.71 7.91 9.41
C THR A 132 -12.76 8.48 8.01
N ALA A 133 -13.60 7.92 7.16
CA ALA A 133 -13.87 8.40 5.82
C ALA A 133 -15.38 8.59 5.64
N ALA A 134 -15.78 9.48 4.73
CA ALA A 134 -17.17 9.62 4.32
C ALA A 134 -17.69 8.29 3.76
N GLY A 135 -19.00 8.11 3.81
CA GLY A 135 -19.67 7.00 3.15
C GLY A 135 -19.67 7.16 1.63
N ASP A 136 -20.03 6.10 0.95
CA ASP A 136 -20.14 6.02 -0.50
C ASP A 136 -21.36 5.19 -0.87
N ASP A 137 -22.03 5.51 -1.97
CA ASP A 137 -23.26 4.82 -2.41
C ASP A 137 -23.01 3.36 -2.79
N TYR A 138 -21.77 3.01 -3.13
CA TYR A 138 -21.37 1.64 -3.44
C TYR A 138 -20.95 0.83 -2.21
N ASN A 139 -20.97 1.44 -1.01
CA ASN A 139 -20.60 0.77 0.21
C ASN A 139 -21.52 -0.42 0.50
N ARG A 140 -20.94 -1.53 0.90
CA ARG A 140 -21.65 -2.64 1.52
C ARG A 140 -21.42 -2.60 3.02
N SER A 141 -22.46 -2.22 3.75
CA SER A 141 -22.43 -2.07 5.20
C SER A 141 -22.07 -3.37 5.92
N GLY A 142 -21.34 -3.23 7.01
CA GLY A 142 -20.95 -4.36 7.87
C GLY A 142 -19.75 -4.07 8.74
N LYS A 143 -19.34 -5.07 9.52
CA LYS A 143 -18.18 -5.00 10.41
C LYS A 143 -17.28 -6.19 10.19
N ALA A 144 -15.97 -5.94 10.15
CA ALA A 144 -14.95 -6.97 10.03
C ALA A 144 -13.77 -6.69 10.94
N SER A 145 -13.03 -7.74 11.25
CA SER A 145 -11.72 -7.63 11.90
C SER A 145 -10.76 -8.59 11.22
N GLY A 146 -9.57 -8.13 10.91
CA GLY A 146 -8.57 -8.96 10.24
C GLY A 146 -7.23 -8.23 10.10
N MET A 147 -6.23 -8.97 9.70
CA MET A 147 -4.94 -8.39 9.32
C MET A 147 -5.11 -7.59 8.03
N LEU A 148 -4.62 -6.34 8.01
CA LEU A 148 -4.62 -5.52 6.81
C LEU A 148 -3.53 -5.99 5.84
N ALA A 149 -3.91 -6.19 4.59
CA ALA A 149 -3.02 -6.53 3.50
C ALA A 149 -3.53 -5.84 2.22
N GLY A 150 -2.65 -5.55 1.28
CA GLY A 150 -3.06 -4.90 0.04
C GLY A 150 -2.00 -4.00 -0.54
N GLY A 151 -2.42 -3.04 -1.37
CA GLY A 151 -1.58 -2.09 -2.08
C GLY A 151 -2.11 -1.80 -3.49
N ASN A 152 -1.21 -1.44 -4.38
CA ASN A 152 -1.52 -1.18 -5.77
C ASN A 152 -2.06 -2.43 -6.47
N LEU A 153 -3.24 -2.31 -7.12
CA LEU A 153 -3.97 -3.44 -7.70
C LEU A 153 -3.16 -4.13 -8.80
N SER A 154 -2.54 -3.36 -9.70
CA SER A 154 -1.79 -3.92 -10.81
C SER A 154 -0.62 -4.77 -10.32
N LEU A 155 0.05 -4.36 -9.26
CA LEU A 155 1.13 -5.14 -8.66
C LEU A 155 0.61 -6.35 -7.88
N LEU A 156 -0.51 -6.23 -7.18
CA LEU A 156 -1.12 -7.40 -6.51
C LEU A 156 -1.49 -8.48 -7.53
N ALA A 157 -2.08 -8.10 -8.66
CA ALA A 157 -2.42 -9.02 -9.73
C ALA A 157 -1.17 -9.63 -10.39
N HIS A 158 -0.13 -8.82 -10.63
CA HIS A 158 1.15 -9.24 -11.21
C HIS A 158 1.90 -10.25 -10.34
N LEU A 159 1.77 -10.16 -9.03
CA LEU A 159 2.51 -11.00 -8.09
C LEU A 159 1.85 -12.36 -7.82
N ILE A 160 0.65 -12.62 -8.33
CA ILE A 160 -0.06 -13.91 -8.15
C ILE A 160 0.80 -15.07 -8.68
N GLY A 161 0.97 -16.09 -7.85
CA GLY A 161 1.79 -17.26 -8.15
C GLY A 161 3.28 -17.10 -7.89
N THR A 162 3.76 -15.92 -7.52
CA THR A 162 5.15 -15.67 -7.15
C THR A 162 5.41 -15.90 -5.66
N LYS A 163 6.68 -15.80 -5.23
CA LYS A 163 7.05 -15.83 -3.80
C LYS A 163 6.49 -14.65 -3.01
N SER A 164 6.11 -13.56 -3.68
CA SER A 164 5.58 -12.33 -3.09
C SER A 164 4.05 -12.32 -3.04
N ASP A 165 3.40 -13.35 -3.54
CA ASP A 165 1.95 -13.47 -3.57
C ASP A 165 1.35 -13.52 -2.16
N ILE A 166 0.44 -12.59 -1.84
CA ILE A 166 -0.19 -12.52 -0.52
C ILE A 166 -1.34 -13.53 -0.39
N LYS A 167 -1.45 -14.13 0.78
CA LYS A 167 -2.65 -14.88 1.19
C LYS A 167 -3.67 -13.90 1.74
N THR A 168 -4.86 -13.90 1.17
CA THR A 168 -5.92 -12.91 1.48
C THR A 168 -7.03 -13.45 2.39
N LYS A 169 -7.10 -14.78 2.58
CA LYS A 169 -8.10 -15.39 3.46
C LYS A 169 -8.08 -14.77 4.86
N ASP A 170 -9.26 -14.43 5.37
CA ASP A 170 -9.51 -13.81 6.67
C ASP A 170 -8.81 -12.46 6.87
N LYS A 171 -8.45 -11.77 5.79
CA LYS A 171 -7.81 -10.45 5.84
C LYS A 171 -8.75 -9.34 5.38
N ILE A 172 -8.48 -8.14 5.84
CA ILE A 172 -9.00 -6.93 5.23
C ILE A 172 -8.03 -6.62 4.07
N LEU A 173 -8.52 -6.73 2.84
CA LEU A 173 -7.75 -6.37 1.65
C LEU A 173 -8.02 -4.90 1.32
N PHE A 174 -6.97 -4.12 1.04
CA PHE A 174 -7.14 -2.82 0.41
C PHE A 174 -6.50 -2.81 -0.98
N ILE A 175 -7.12 -2.09 -1.90
CA ILE A 175 -6.66 -1.92 -3.28
C ILE A 175 -6.78 -0.46 -3.69
N GLU A 176 -5.82 0.03 -4.46
CA GLU A 176 -5.84 1.34 -5.12
C GLU A 176 -5.02 1.24 -6.42
N ASP A 177 -5.20 2.18 -7.36
CA ASP A 177 -4.36 2.23 -8.56
C ASP A 177 -4.37 3.63 -9.19
N VAL A 178 -3.49 3.84 -10.21
CA VAL A 178 -3.37 5.10 -10.95
C VAL A 178 -3.16 4.86 -12.43
N GLY A 179 -3.85 5.64 -13.26
CA GLY A 179 -3.59 5.73 -14.70
C GLY A 179 -3.94 4.47 -15.49
N GLU A 180 -4.71 3.56 -14.91
CA GLU A 180 -5.11 2.31 -15.56
C GLU A 180 -6.31 2.50 -16.49
N TYR A 181 -6.33 1.71 -17.57
CA TYR A 181 -7.56 1.60 -18.37
C TYR A 181 -8.62 0.80 -17.59
N ILE A 182 -9.89 1.18 -17.72
CA ILE A 182 -11.00 0.49 -17.03
C ILE A 182 -11.01 -1.01 -17.35
N TYR A 183 -10.80 -1.40 -18.61
CA TYR A 183 -10.71 -2.82 -18.98
C TYR A 183 -9.52 -3.56 -18.34
N ASN A 184 -8.44 -2.85 -17.98
CA ASN A 184 -7.32 -3.44 -17.24
C ASN A 184 -7.72 -3.67 -15.78
N VAL A 185 -8.42 -2.71 -15.17
CA VAL A 185 -8.96 -2.89 -13.81
C VAL A 185 -9.90 -4.10 -13.77
N ASP A 186 -10.81 -4.22 -14.73
CA ASP A 186 -11.69 -5.40 -14.87
C ASP A 186 -10.88 -6.69 -14.94
N ARG A 187 -9.87 -6.75 -15.82
CA ARG A 187 -9.01 -7.91 -15.99
C ARG A 187 -8.26 -8.28 -14.71
N MET A 188 -7.71 -7.29 -14.01
CA MET A 188 -6.98 -7.51 -12.76
C MET A 188 -7.90 -7.97 -11.63
N MET A 189 -9.08 -7.42 -11.53
CA MET A 189 -10.09 -7.87 -10.55
C MET A 189 -10.57 -9.31 -10.86
N TYR A 190 -10.77 -9.67 -12.13
CA TYR A 190 -11.02 -11.06 -12.52
C TYR A 190 -9.83 -11.97 -12.22
N GLN A 191 -8.59 -11.48 -12.36
CA GLN A 191 -7.40 -12.24 -11.97
C GLN A 191 -7.42 -12.53 -10.45
N LEU A 192 -7.74 -11.54 -9.61
CA LEU A 192 -7.90 -11.74 -8.16
C LEU A 192 -9.05 -12.72 -7.86
N LYS A 193 -10.19 -12.58 -8.52
CA LYS A 193 -11.34 -13.47 -8.35
C LYS A 193 -11.00 -14.91 -8.70
N ARG A 194 -10.47 -15.16 -9.90
CA ARG A 194 -10.14 -16.50 -10.42
C ARG A 194 -9.02 -17.20 -9.63
N SER A 195 -8.10 -16.43 -9.05
CA SER A 195 -7.06 -16.95 -8.15
C SER A 195 -7.52 -17.16 -6.70
N GLY A 196 -8.81 -16.90 -6.41
CA GLY A 196 -9.39 -17.09 -5.09
C GLY A 196 -9.06 -16.01 -4.06
N LYS A 197 -8.45 -14.89 -4.50
CA LYS A 197 -8.03 -13.80 -3.61
C LYS A 197 -9.21 -13.04 -2.98
N LEU A 198 -10.36 -13.02 -3.66
CA LEU A 198 -11.56 -12.30 -3.21
C LEU A 198 -12.53 -13.17 -2.40
N LYS A 199 -12.39 -14.50 -2.43
CA LYS A 199 -13.40 -15.43 -1.93
C LYS A 199 -13.63 -15.36 -0.42
N ASP A 200 -12.57 -15.35 0.36
CA ASP A 200 -12.61 -15.51 1.82
C ASP A 200 -12.02 -14.28 2.54
N LEU A 201 -12.32 -13.07 2.06
CA LEU A 201 -11.90 -11.83 2.72
C LEU A 201 -12.70 -11.61 4.00
N ALA A 202 -12.09 -11.01 5.01
CA ALA A 202 -12.81 -10.43 6.13
C ALA A 202 -13.53 -9.14 5.72
N GLY A 203 -12.91 -8.33 4.85
CA GLY A 203 -13.45 -7.09 4.31
C GLY A 203 -12.62 -6.58 3.15
N LEU A 204 -13.18 -5.67 2.35
CA LEU A 204 -12.49 -5.01 1.24
C LEU A 204 -12.54 -3.50 1.43
N ILE A 205 -11.40 -2.86 1.24
CA ILE A 205 -11.24 -1.41 1.17
C ILE A 205 -10.83 -1.08 -0.26
N VAL A 206 -11.70 -0.41 -1.00
CA VAL A 206 -11.41 0.16 -2.30
C VAL A 206 -11.00 1.61 -2.06
N GLY A 207 -9.71 1.88 -2.25
CA GLY A 207 -9.17 3.22 -2.27
C GLY A 207 -9.58 3.94 -3.54
N ARG A 208 -8.92 5.06 -3.84
CA ARG A 208 -9.21 5.77 -5.08
C ARG A 208 -8.41 5.20 -6.24
N PHE A 209 -9.07 5.10 -7.37
CA PHE A 209 -8.48 4.83 -8.67
C PHE A 209 -8.34 6.16 -9.39
N THR A 210 -7.13 6.71 -9.38
CA THR A 210 -6.88 8.06 -9.92
C THR A 210 -6.51 8.00 -11.39
N GLU A 211 -6.89 9.05 -12.15
CA GLU A 211 -6.61 9.16 -13.58
C GLU A 211 -7.04 7.93 -14.42
N PRO A 212 -8.25 7.37 -14.20
CA PRO A 212 -8.70 6.23 -14.99
C PRO A 212 -8.79 6.61 -16.46
N LYS A 213 -8.44 5.66 -17.33
CA LYS A 213 -8.48 5.82 -18.78
C LYS A 213 -9.54 4.93 -19.39
N ASP A 214 -10.16 5.44 -20.43
CA ASP A 214 -11.07 4.65 -21.25
C ASP A 214 -10.60 4.59 -22.71
N THR A 215 -11.22 3.73 -23.49
CA THR A 215 -10.94 3.53 -24.92
C THR A 215 -11.90 4.34 -25.78
N VAL A 216 -11.60 4.44 -27.09
CA VAL A 216 -12.44 5.17 -28.05
C VAL A 216 -13.88 4.66 -28.05
N ILE A 217 -14.07 3.33 -27.91
CA ILE A 217 -15.37 2.73 -27.60
C ILE A 217 -15.41 2.62 -26.07
N PRO A 218 -16.31 3.35 -25.39
CA PRO A 218 -16.38 3.34 -23.92
C PRO A 218 -16.60 1.94 -23.36
N PHE A 219 -15.96 1.66 -22.24
CA PHE A 219 -16.16 0.38 -21.52
C PHE A 219 -17.59 0.26 -20.98
N GLY A 220 -18.22 1.40 -20.70
CA GLY A 220 -19.64 1.46 -20.32
C GLY A 220 -19.90 1.33 -18.80
N GLN A 221 -18.87 1.22 -18.01
CA GLN A 221 -18.89 1.28 -16.54
C GLN A 221 -17.69 2.09 -16.07
N ASP A 222 -17.79 2.70 -14.91
CA ASP A 222 -16.63 3.26 -14.22
C ASP A 222 -15.87 2.19 -13.41
N THR A 223 -14.76 2.56 -12.83
CA THR A 223 -13.89 1.66 -12.08
C THR A 223 -14.58 1.07 -10.85
N GLU A 224 -15.34 1.89 -10.14
CA GLU A 224 -16.06 1.52 -8.92
C GLU A 224 -17.19 0.56 -9.24
N GLU A 225 -17.93 0.79 -10.33
CA GLU A 225 -18.97 -0.10 -10.83
C GLU A 225 -18.43 -1.48 -11.21
N VAL A 226 -17.29 -1.52 -11.90
CA VAL A 226 -16.59 -2.76 -12.25
C VAL A 226 -16.22 -3.55 -10.99
N ILE A 227 -15.60 -2.90 -10.03
CA ILE A 227 -15.20 -3.56 -8.77
C ILE A 227 -16.42 -4.05 -8.01
N ARG A 228 -17.45 -3.21 -7.85
CA ARG A 228 -18.70 -3.55 -7.17
C ARG A 228 -19.34 -4.78 -7.79
N ASP A 229 -19.45 -4.83 -9.12
CA ASP A 229 -20.08 -5.95 -9.83
C ASP A 229 -19.31 -7.25 -9.67
N ILE A 230 -17.99 -7.21 -9.63
CA ILE A 230 -17.17 -8.40 -9.42
C ILE A 230 -17.29 -8.93 -7.98
N VAL A 231 -17.43 -8.04 -6.99
CA VAL A 231 -17.48 -8.46 -5.59
C VAL A 231 -18.90 -8.63 -5.03
N LYS A 232 -19.95 -8.42 -5.84
CA LYS A 232 -21.35 -8.51 -5.38
C LYS A 232 -21.79 -9.89 -4.87
N GLU A 233 -21.13 -10.94 -5.33
CA GLU A 233 -21.42 -12.33 -4.90
C GLU A 233 -20.92 -12.67 -3.49
N TYR A 234 -20.06 -11.84 -2.90
CA TYR A 234 -19.49 -12.05 -1.57
C TYR A 234 -20.27 -11.26 -0.52
N ASN A 235 -20.17 -11.67 0.74
CA ASN A 235 -20.95 -11.11 1.87
C ASN A 235 -20.15 -10.25 2.85
N TYR A 236 -18.83 -10.08 2.64
CA TYR A 236 -18.01 -9.24 3.51
C TYR A 236 -18.29 -7.74 3.29
N PRO A 237 -18.04 -6.86 4.30
CA PRO A 237 -18.19 -5.43 4.12
C PRO A 237 -17.19 -4.90 3.08
N VAL A 238 -17.64 -3.93 2.29
CA VAL A 238 -16.84 -3.24 1.28
C VAL A 238 -17.02 -1.75 1.46
N CYS A 239 -15.94 -0.99 1.57
CA CYS A 239 -16.00 0.47 1.45
C CYS A 239 -15.31 0.92 0.16
N PHE A 240 -15.83 1.97 -0.43
CA PHE A 240 -15.29 2.64 -1.61
C PHE A 240 -14.76 4.02 -1.25
N ASN A 241 -13.91 4.54 -2.11
CA ASN A 241 -13.31 5.88 -1.98
C ASN A 241 -12.64 6.16 -0.63
N PHE A 242 -12.14 5.10 0.04
CA PHE A 242 -11.36 5.28 1.25
C PHE A 242 -10.08 6.08 0.91
N PRO A 243 -9.65 7.05 1.76
CA PRO A 243 -8.49 7.89 1.48
C PRO A 243 -7.16 7.13 1.52
N VAL A 244 -6.93 6.30 0.52
CA VAL A 244 -5.69 5.62 0.18
C VAL A 244 -5.57 5.62 -1.34
N SER A 245 -4.57 6.32 -1.88
CA SER A 245 -4.52 6.62 -3.31
C SER A 245 -3.15 7.13 -3.77
N HIS A 246 -3.05 7.43 -5.07
CA HIS A 246 -1.92 8.18 -5.65
C HIS A 246 -2.11 9.70 -5.56
N ASP A 247 -3.26 10.19 -5.10
CA ASP A 247 -3.50 11.59 -4.81
C ASP A 247 -2.95 12.00 -3.42
N LYS A 248 -3.20 13.26 -3.04
CA LYS A 248 -2.83 13.80 -1.72
C LYS A 248 -3.49 13.04 -0.56
N GLU A 249 -4.70 12.53 -0.77
CA GLU A 249 -5.47 11.77 0.22
C GLU A 249 -4.98 10.33 0.32
N ASN A 250 -3.97 10.11 1.15
CA ASN A 250 -3.31 8.82 1.31
C ASN A 250 -2.91 8.56 2.76
N TYR A 251 -3.80 7.98 3.55
CA TYR A 251 -3.51 7.60 4.93
C TYR A 251 -2.39 6.55 5.02
N ALA A 252 -1.57 6.67 6.05
CA ALA A 252 -0.54 5.69 6.38
C ALA A 252 -1.17 4.41 6.96
N LEU A 253 -1.13 3.33 6.20
CA LEU A 253 -1.69 2.03 6.55
C LEU A 253 -0.59 1.03 6.92
N LYS A 254 -0.63 0.49 8.14
CA LYS A 254 0.30 -0.56 8.58
C LYS A 254 -0.14 -1.91 8.03
N ILE A 255 0.52 -2.37 6.97
CA ILE A 255 0.31 -3.69 6.36
C ILE A 255 0.85 -4.76 7.31
N GLY A 256 0.11 -5.85 7.49
CA GLY A 256 0.51 -6.94 8.40
C GLY A 256 0.07 -6.75 9.85
N VAL A 257 -0.69 -5.69 10.14
CA VAL A 257 -1.25 -5.38 11.46
C VAL A 257 -2.77 -5.60 11.44
N HIS A 258 -3.36 -5.92 12.58
CA HIS A 258 -4.81 -6.17 12.70
C HIS A 258 -5.60 -4.89 12.85
N TYR A 259 -6.69 -4.81 12.11
CA TYR A 259 -7.64 -3.70 12.13
C TYR A 259 -9.07 -4.19 12.33
N LYS A 260 -9.92 -3.28 12.81
CA LYS A 260 -11.37 -3.37 12.75
C LYS A 260 -11.87 -2.39 11.69
N LEU A 261 -12.63 -2.91 10.75
CA LEU A 261 -13.34 -2.14 9.73
C LEU A 261 -14.82 -2.10 10.08
N ALA A 262 -15.43 -0.93 10.05
CA ALA A 262 -16.86 -0.76 10.15
C ALA A 262 -17.33 0.16 9.03
N VAL A 263 -18.20 -0.34 8.18
CA VAL A 263 -18.72 0.33 6.99
C VAL A 263 -20.22 0.56 7.19
N SER A 264 -20.65 1.79 6.91
CA SER A 264 -22.06 2.16 6.77
C SER A 264 -22.25 2.98 5.49
N GLU A 265 -23.48 3.31 5.17
CA GLU A 265 -23.82 4.21 4.05
C GLU A 265 -23.23 5.60 4.20
N THR A 266 -23.13 6.09 5.44
CA THR A 266 -22.70 7.48 5.70
C THR A 266 -21.24 7.60 6.12
N MET A 267 -20.61 6.50 6.59
CA MET A 267 -19.27 6.57 7.19
C MET A 267 -18.55 5.23 7.20
N THR A 268 -17.24 5.29 7.00
CA THR A 268 -16.34 4.15 7.20
C THR A 268 -15.35 4.46 8.31
N HIS A 269 -15.17 3.52 9.23
CA HIS A 269 -14.15 3.57 10.27
C HIS A 269 -13.15 2.43 10.11
N LEU A 270 -11.86 2.77 10.13
CA LEU A 270 -10.76 1.82 10.13
C LEU A 270 -9.87 2.06 11.36
N LYS A 271 -9.89 1.13 12.31
CA LYS A 271 -9.19 1.27 13.60
C LYS A 271 -8.18 0.13 13.82
N GLU A 272 -6.92 0.48 14.08
CA GLU A 272 -5.88 -0.46 14.47
C GLU A 272 -6.19 -1.10 15.83
N LEU A 273 -6.08 -2.41 15.90
CA LEU A 273 -6.29 -3.18 17.12
C LEU A 273 -4.99 -3.32 17.94
N SER A 274 -5.13 -3.49 19.24
CA SER A 274 -4.00 -3.89 20.06
C SER A 274 -3.62 -5.33 19.73
N GLU A 275 -2.34 -5.61 19.63
CA GLU A 275 -1.90 -7.02 19.67
C GLU A 275 -2.41 -7.66 20.96
N LYS A 276 -3.08 -8.80 20.85
CA LYS A 276 -3.33 -9.61 22.05
C LYS A 276 -1.95 -10.05 22.54
N LYS A 277 -1.56 -9.61 23.72
CA LYS A 277 -0.43 -10.22 24.42
C LYS A 277 -0.77 -11.71 24.57
N SER A 278 -0.10 -12.55 23.77
CA SER A 278 -0.12 -14.01 23.87
C SER A 278 0.64 -14.43 25.14
#